data_79275cd0fd0d909114979364cadc238f
#
_entry.id   79275cd0fd0d909114979364cadc238f
#
_cell.length_a   1.000
_cell.length_b   1.000
_cell.length_c   1.000
_cell.angle_alpha   90.00
_cell.angle_beta   90.00
_cell.angle_gamma   90.00
#
_symmetry.space_group_name_H-M   'P 1'
#
loop_
_entity.id
_entity.type
_entity.pdbx_description
1 polymer ?
#
loop_
_entity_poly.entity_id
_entity_poly.type
_entity_poly.pdbx_seq_one_letter_code
_entity_poly.pdbx_strand_id
1 'polypeptide(L)'
;MITISQLSKHYKNKTVLSKVSTQFPAGQLSSLIGPNGAGKTTLLMSIARLLETDEGQIQLDGRNIADIRIADYARRVATLRQSPDFNLRLTVEELVAFGRFPYSRGVLTDEDQQAISDAIQFLSLEPLRQSYLDELSGGQRQMAFLAMTIAQQTDYLLLDEPLNNLDIKHAVQIMRALRRLCDEYGRTVILVVHDINFAANYSDHIVAMKNGALYCAGPVSEVITQARLTELYGLDFEITHSKRGRLCNYFTPSGELA
;
A
#
# COMPACT_ATOMS: atom_id res chain seq x y z
N MET A 1 14.50 0.01 5.63
CA MET A 1 14.20 -1.32 5.04
C MET A 1 13.38 -2.15 6.01
N ILE A 2 12.34 -2.83 5.53
CA ILE A 2 11.57 -3.80 6.33
C ILE A 2 12.03 -5.20 5.95
N THR A 3 12.37 -6.02 6.95
CA THR A 3 12.79 -7.42 6.77
C THR A 3 11.84 -8.33 7.55
N ILE A 4 11.39 -9.39 6.91
CA ILE A 4 10.47 -10.38 7.48
C ILE A 4 11.17 -11.73 7.45
N SER A 5 11.14 -12.47 8.59
CA SER A 5 11.80 -13.75 8.73
C SER A 5 10.84 -14.78 9.32
N GLN A 6 10.55 -15.84 8.55
CA GLN A 6 9.76 -17.02 8.95
C GLN A 6 8.41 -16.67 9.56
N LEU A 7 7.71 -15.65 9.03
CA LEU A 7 6.45 -15.15 9.57
C LEU A 7 5.32 -16.12 9.31
N SER A 8 4.60 -16.52 10.38
CA SER A 8 3.43 -17.38 10.29
C SER A 8 2.25 -16.74 11.02
N LYS A 9 1.03 -16.95 10.47
CA LYS A 9 -0.23 -16.55 11.07
C LYS A 9 -1.30 -17.58 10.84
N HIS A 10 -1.96 -17.95 11.93
CA HIS A 10 -3.06 -18.91 11.94
C HIS A 10 -4.34 -18.26 12.48
N TYR A 11 -5.48 -18.62 11.91
CA TYR A 11 -6.80 -18.29 12.43
C TYR A 11 -7.55 -19.61 12.71
N LYS A 12 -7.69 -19.98 13.97
CA LYS A 12 -8.25 -21.29 14.35
C LYS A 12 -7.52 -22.41 13.60
N ASN A 13 -8.19 -23.07 12.65
CA ASN A 13 -7.66 -24.19 11.89
C ASN A 13 -7.11 -23.81 10.50
N LYS A 14 -7.05 -22.52 10.17
CA LYS A 14 -6.58 -22.06 8.86
C LYS A 14 -5.26 -21.31 8.97
N THR A 15 -4.22 -21.81 8.30
CA THR A 15 -2.97 -21.08 8.10
C THR A 15 -3.16 -20.02 7.03
N VAL A 16 -2.92 -18.76 7.35
CA VAL A 16 -3.06 -17.64 6.43
C VAL A 16 -1.70 -17.12 5.97
N LEU A 17 -0.68 -17.18 6.85
CA LEU A 17 0.72 -16.97 6.48
C LEU A 17 1.52 -18.19 6.95
N SER A 18 2.38 -18.69 6.07
CA SER A 18 3.22 -19.87 6.31
C SER A 18 4.68 -19.54 6.03
N LYS A 19 5.46 -19.31 7.11
CA LYS A 19 6.91 -19.09 7.08
C LYS A 19 7.38 -18.09 6.03
N VAL A 20 6.64 -16.98 5.87
CA VAL A 20 6.98 -15.93 4.91
C VAL A 20 8.29 -15.26 5.31
N SER A 21 9.26 -15.25 4.39
CA SER A 21 10.53 -14.53 4.52
C SER A 21 10.75 -13.66 3.30
N THR A 22 10.83 -12.35 3.48
CA THR A 22 10.99 -11.38 2.39
C THR A 22 11.52 -10.05 2.93
N GLN A 23 11.84 -9.13 2.02
CA GLN A 23 12.27 -7.79 2.38
C GLN A 23 11.61 -6.74 1.49
N PHE A 24 11.45 -5.54 2.03
CA PHE A 24 11.01 -4.35 1.30
C PHE A 24 12.11 -3.29 1.37
N PRO A 25 12.77 -2.99 0.24
CA PRO A 25 13.85 -2.02 0.19
C PRO A 25 13.39 -0.62 0.61
N ALA A 26 14.26 0.12 1.29
CA ALA A 26 13.98 1.50 1.67
C ALA A 26 13.99 2.43 0.45
N GLY A 27 13.15 3.48 0.49
CA GLY A 27 13.05 4.49 -0.55
C GLY A 27 12.41 3.99 -1.86
N GLN A 28 11.84 2.80 -1.86
CA GLN A 28 11.23 2.19 -3.05
C GLN A 28 9.72 2.04 -2.91
N LEU A 29 9.05 1.98 -4.06
CA LEU A 29 7.67 1.57 -4.17
C LEU A 29 7.62 0.06 -4.39
N SER A 30 7.10 -0.68 -3.41
CA SER A 30 6.95 -2.13 -3.45
C SER A 30 5.49 -2.52 -3.56
N SER A 31 5.15 -3.39 -4.50
CA SER A 31 3.79 -3.95 -4.63
C SER A 31 3.71 -5.38 -4.12
N LEU A 32 2.68 -5.64 -3.30
CA LEU A 32 2.24 -6.97 -2.91
C LEU A 32 1.19 -7.45 -3.92
N ILE A 33 1.50 -8.51 -4.65
CA ILE A 33 0.63 -9.10 -5.68
C ILE A 33 0.31 -10.56 -5.37
N GLY A 34 -0.69 -11.12 -6.04
CA GLY A 34 -1.11 -12.52 -5.94
C GLY A 34 -2.62 -12.68 -5.88
N PRO A 35 -3.13 -13.91 -6.00
CA PRO A 35 -4.55 -14.22 -5.97
C PRO A 35 -5.25 -13.76 -4.68
N ASN A 36 -6.59 -13.68 -4.72
CA ASN A 36 -7.37 -13.41 -3.53
C ASN A 36 -7.16 -14.52 -2.49
N GLY A 37 -7.07 -14.14 -1.22
CA GLY A 37 -6.78 -15.09 -0.14
C GLY A 37 -5.31 -15.51 -0.03
N ALA A 38 -4.38 -14.97 -0.84
CA ALA A 38 -2.95 -15.29 -0.76
C ALA A 38 -2.24 -14.78 0.51
N GLY A 39 -2.93 -13.99 1.37
CA GLY A 39 -2.36 -13.49 2.63
C GLY A 39 -1.77 -12.08 2.55
N LYS A 40 -1.93 -11.35 1.42
CA LYS A 40 -1.35 -10.01 1.20
C LYS A 40 -1.72 -9.00 2.29
N THR A 41 -3.03 -8.78 2.51
CA THR A 41 -3.55 -7.90 3.57
C THR A 41 -3.09 -8.34 4.96
N THR A 42 -3.07 -9.65 5.23
CA THR A 42 -2.59 -10.19 6.52
C THR A 42 -1.12 -9.84 6.74
N LEU A 43 -0.28 -10.00 5.73
CA LEU A 43 1.13 -9.62 5.79
C LEU A 43 1.29 -8.12 6.02
N LEU A 44 0.57 -7.29 5.26
CA LEU A 44 0.61 -5.84 5.39
C LEU A 44 0.16 -5.38 6.80
N MET A 45 -0.94 -5.95 7.32
CA MET A 45 -1.45 -5.64 8.66
C MET A 45 -0.51 -6.11 9.78
N SER A 46 0.23 -7.21 9.56
CA SER A 46 1.27 -7.66 10.50
C SER A 46 2.44 -6.67 10.54
N ILE A 47 2.88 -6.16 9.39
CA ILE A 47 3.90 -5.10 9.31
C ILE A 47 3.38 -3.83 10.01
N ALA A 48 2.11 -3.48 9.81
CA ALA A 48 1.49 -2.32 10.45
C ALA A 48 1.32 -2.45 11.99
N ARG A 49 1.61 -3.61 12.57
CA ARG A 49 1.33 -3.97 13.99
C ARG A 49 -0.16 -3.88 14.35
N LEU A 50 -1.03 -4.01 13.35
CA LEU A 50 -2.49 -4.09 13.53
C LEU A 50 -2.97 -5.54 13.67
N LEU A 51 -2.07 -6.49 13.43
CA LEU A 51 -2.29 -7.91 13.57
C LEU A 51 -1.06 -8.57 14.20
N GLU A 52 -1.27 -9.30 15.30
CA GLU A 52 -0.24 -10.10 15.92
C GLU A 52 0.05 -11.35 15.09
N THR A 53 1.32 -11.73 15.00
CA THR A 53 1.80 -12.93 14.33
C THR A 53 2.08 -14.03 15.35
N ASP A 54 1.98 -15.28 14.91
CA ASP A 54 2.13 -16.42 15.83
C ASP A 54 3.59 -16.89 15.89
N GLU A 55 4.32 -16.75 14.75
CA GLU A 55 5.74 -17.12 14.65
C GLU A 55 6.50 -16.14 13.76
N GLY A 56 7.82 -16.13 13.88
CA GLY A 56 8.71 -15.31 13.10
C GLY A 56 8.91 -13.90 13.66
N GLN A 57 9.53 -13.04 12.88
CA GLN A 57 9.81 -11.66 13.29
C GLN A 57 9.77 -10.69 12.12
N ILE A 58 9.46 -9.45 12.43
CA ILE A 58 9.50 -8.32 11.49
C ILE A 58 10.48 -7.29 12.05
N GLN A 59 11.39 -6.82 11.21
CA GLN A 59 12.36 -5.80 11.57
C GLN A 59 12.15 -4.55 10.73
N LEU A 60 12.21 -3.40 11.36
CA LEU A 60 12.26 -2.08 10.75
C LEU A 60 13.67 -1.52 10.94
N ASP A 61 14.42 -1.35 9.86
CA ASP A 61 15.80 -0.90 9.84
C ASP A 61 16.70 -1.67 10.84
N GLY A 62 16.58 -3.01 10.82
CA GLY A 62 17.37 -3.91 11.66
C GLY A 62 16.86 -4.07 13.09
N ARG A 63 15.85 -3.31 13.53
CA ARG A 63 15.27 -3.43 14.86
C ARG A 63 13.94 -4.18 14.81
N ASN A 64 13.75 -5.16 15.69
CA ASN A 64 12.47 -5.88 15.79
C ASN A 64 11.35 -4.88 16.13
N ILE A 65 10.26 -4.92 15.34
CA ILE A 65 9.13 -4.00 15.56
C ILE A 65 8.46 -4.21 16.92
N ALA A 66 8.51 -5.41 17.49
CA ALA A 66 7.98 -5.70 18.83
C ALA A 66 8.67 -4.88 19.93
N ASP A 67 9.97 -4.56 19.75
CA ASP A 67 10.79 -3.82 20.71
C ASP A 67 10.66 -2.29 20.56
N ILE A 68 9.94 -1.81 19.56
CA ILE A 68 9.71 -0.38 19.33
C ILE A 68 8.43 0.03 20.06
N ARG A 69 8.47 1.10 20.84
CA ARG A 69 7.25 1.63 21.48
C ARG A 69 6.22 2.00 20.41
N ILE A 70 4.94 1.73 20.68
CA ILE A 70 3.85 1.96 19.70
C ILE A 70 3.84 3.41 19.18
N ALA A 71 4.02 4.40 20.06
CA ALA A 71 4.05 5.81 19.68
C ALA A 71 5.24 6.15 18.75
N ASP A 72 6.39 5.53 18.95
CA ASP A 72 7.58 5.73 18.11
C ASP A 72 7.39 5.02 16.75
N TYR A 73 6.76 3.84 16.75
CA TYR A 73 6.42 3.11 15.54
C TYR A 73 5.43 3.90 14.67
N ALA A 74 4.38 4.47 15.29
CA ALA A 74 3.39 5.27 14.61
C ALA A 74 3.94 6.57 13.98
N ARG A 75 5.10 7.06 14.44
CA ARG A 75 5.80 8.19 13.80
C ARG A 75 6.69 7.77 12.63
N ARG A 76 6.90 6.48 12.43
CA ARG A 76 7.72 5.92 11.36
C ARG A 76 6.93 5.21 10.29
N VAL A 77 5.76 4.67 10.63
CA VAL A 77 4.93 3.85 9.75
C VAL A 77 3.50 4.38 9.77
N ALA A 78 3.03 4.86 8.63
CA ALA A 78 1.63 5.20 8.40
C ALA A 78 0.92 4.07 7.67
N THR A 79 -0.36 3.89 7.95
CA THR A 79 -1.16 2.82 7.34
C THR A 79 -2.48 3.36 6.84
N LEU A 80 -2.79 3.11 5.57
CA LEU A 80 -4.11 3.30 4.99
C LEU A 80 -4.75 1.92 4.78
N ARG A 81 -5.82 1.67 5.50
CA ARG A 81 -6.66 0.48 5.32
C ARG A 81 -7.70 0.74 4.25
N GLN A 82 -8.25 -0.34 3.70
CA GLN A 82 -9.46 -0.29 2.88
C GLN A 82 -10.51 0.54 3.62
N SER A 83 -11.06 1.56 2.95
CA SER A 83 -11.80 2.67 3.56
C SER A 83 -12.78 2.22 4.63
N PRO A 84 -12.66 2.66 5.88
CA PRO A 84 -13.70 2.45 6.86
C PRO A 84 -14.93 3.28 6.46
N ASP A 85 -16.13 2.73 6.67
CA ASP A 85 -17.37 3.50 6.63
C ASP A 85 -17.35 4.50 7.79
N PHE A 86 -16.84 5.67 7.53
CA PHE A 86 -16.89 6.78 8.49
C PHE A 86 -18.27 7.44 8.40
N ASN A 87 -19.08 7.27 9.42
CA ASN A 87 -20.35 8.00 9.61
C ASN A 87 -20.15 9.38 10.25
N LEU A 88 -18.91 9.87 10.26
CA LEU A 88 -18.58 11.19 10.81
C LEU A 88 -18.63 12.23 9.68
N ARG A 89 -19.31 13.32 9.93
CA ARG A 89 -19.37 14.47 9.02
C ARG A 89 -18.13 15.34 9.26
N LEU A 90 -17.06 15.03 8.55
CA LEU A 90 -15.78 15.73 8.63
C LEU A 90 -15.48 16.42 7.31
N THR A 91 -14.82 17.58 7.38
CA THR A 91 -14.20 18.20 6.21
C THR A 91 -12.92 17.45 5.82
N VAL A 92 -12.41 17.71 4.61
CA VAL A 92 -11.10 17.18 4.17
C VAL A 92 -9.99 17.59 5.13
N GLU A 93 -9.95 18.87 5.53
CA GLU A 93 -8.95 19.37 6.46
C GLU A 93 -9.00 18.67 7.83
N GLU A 94 -10.18 18.50 8.38
CA GLU A 94 -10.39 17.77 9.64
C GLU A 94 -9.95 16.30 9.52
N LEU A 95 -10.27 15.62 8.42
CA LEU A 95 -9.78 14.27 8.17
C LEU A 95 -8.25 14.24 8.12
N VAL A 96 -7.63 15.13 7.35
CA VAL A 96 -6.16 15.15 7.18
C VAL A 96 -5.47 15.45 8.52
N ALA A 97 -6.08 16.25 9.38
CA ALA A 97 -5.58 16.54 10.73
C ALA A 97 -5.44 15.28 11.61
N PHE A 98 -6.25 14.24 11.41
CA PHE A 98 -6.06 12.96 12.13
C PHE A 98 -4.70 12.32 11.84
N GLY A 99 -4.09 12.56 10.70
CA GLY A 99 -2.73 12.11 10.38
C GLY A 99 -1.69 12.66 11.36
N ARG A 100 -1.96 13.77 12.02
CA ARG A 100 -1.04 14.39 13.01
C ARG A 100 -1.21 13.85 14.43
N PHE A 101 -2.19 12.97 14.68
CA PHE A 101 -2.46 12.44 16.03
C PHE A 101 -1.22 11.83 16.73
N PRO A 102 -0.31 11.09 16.07
CA PRO A 102 0.90 10.58 16.71
C PRO A 102 1.84 11.66 17.27
N TYR A 103 1.70 12.90 16.83
CA TYR A 103 2.50 14.06 17.25
C TYR A 103 1.70 14.96 18.21
N SER A 104 0.53 15.40 17.78
CA SER A 104 -0.28 16.43 18.45
C SER A 104 -1.08 15.91 19.63
N ARG A 105 -1.44 14.63 19.65
CA ARG A 105 -2.40 14.03 20.60
C ARG A 105 -3.72 14.82 20.70
N GLY A 106 -4.12 15.45 19.58
CA GLY A 106 -5.35 16.22 19.46
C GLY A 106 -5.21 17.73 19.66
N VAL A 107 -4.03 18.25 20.03
CA VAL A 107 -3.74 19.69 20.08
C VAL A 107 -2.73 20.01 18.97
N LEU A 108 -3.22 20.59 17.89
CA LEU A 108 -2.41 20.91 16.72
C LEU A 108 -1.48 22.09 16.98
N THR A 109 -0.22 21.94 16.60
CA THR A 109 0.79 23.01 16.59
C THR A 109 0.84 23.66 15.20
N ASP A 110 1.61 24.76 15.06
CA ASP A 110 1.84 25.41 13.76
C ASP A 110 2.54 24.44 12.78
N GLU A 111 3.45 23.59 13.26
CA GLU A 111 4.09 22.54 12.45
C GLU A 111 3.06 21.51 11.96
N ASP A 112 2.10 21.12 12.79
CA ASP A 112 1.03 20.21 12.40
C ASP A 112 0.11 20.84 11.34
N GLN A 113 -0.22 22.13 11.47
CA GLN A 113 -1.01 22.87 10.48
C GLN A 113 -0.28 22.97 9.13
N GLN A 114 1.04 23.17 9.15
CA GLN A 114 1.84 23.18 7.94
C GLN A 114 1.84 21.80 7.28
N ALA A 115 2.05 20.72 8.04
CA ALA A 115 2.03 19.36 7.52
C ALA A 115 0.68 18.96 6.89
N ILE A 116 -0.44 19.43 7.48
CA ILE A 116 -1.79 19.27 6.94
C ILE A 116 -1.90 20.00 5.59
N SER A 117 -1.48 21.26 5.56
CA SER A 117 -1.54 22.09 4.34
C SER A 117 -0.68 21.50 3.22
N ASP A 118 0.54 21.06 3.52
CA ASP A 118 1.45 20.43 2.57
C ASP A 118 0.84 19.14 1.96
N ALA A 119 0.21 18.31 2.78
CA ALA A 119 -0.42 17.08 2.30
C ALA A 119 -1.63 17.35 1.40
N ILE A 120 -2.46 18.33 1.74
CA ILE A 120 -3.60 18.78 0.94
C ILE A 120 -3.11 19.33 -0.40
N GLN A 121 -2.10 20.18 -0.38
CA GLN A 121 -1.49 20.76 -1.59
C GLN A 121 -0.83 19.68 -2.45
N PHE A 122 -0.08 18.74 -1.85
CA PHE A 122 0.61 17.66 -2.56
C PHE A 122 -0.33 16.82 -3.42
N LEU A 123 -1.56 16.60 -2.96
CA LEU A 123 -2.59 15.86 -3.68
C LEU A 123 -3.57 16.76 -4.45
N SER A 124 -3.31 18.08 -4.52
CA SER A 124 -4.16 19.06 -5.21
C SER A 124 -5.61 19.09 -4.68
N LEU A 125 -5.77 18.91 -3.38
CA LEU A 125 -7.08 18.91 -2.70
C LEU A 125 -7.50 20.29 -2.17
N GLU A 126 -6.72 21.35 -2.42
CA GLU A 126 -6.99 22.69 -1.91
C GLU A 126 -8.42 23.20 -2.21
N PRO A 127 -8.99 22.99 -3.43
CA PRO A 127 -10.35 23.38 -3.74
C PRO A 127 -11.43 22.65 -2.91
N LEU A 128 -11.07 21.51 -2.31
CA LEU A 128 -11.95 20.63 -1.54
C LEU A 128 -11.70 20.69 -0.04
N ARG A 129 -10.76 21.53 0.40
CA ARG A 129 -10.26 21.59 1.79
C ARG A 129 -11.40 21.67 2.82
N GLN A 130 -12.41 22.48 2.57
CA GLN A 130 -13.56 22.70 3.43
C GLN A 130 -14.80 21.89 3.05
N SER A 131 -14.72 21.05 2.00
CA SER A 131 -15.82 20.16 1.60
C SER A 131 -15.94 19.01 2.59
N TYR A 132 -17.17 18.60 2.87
CA TYR A 132 -17.42 17.41 3.69
C TYR A 132 -17.15 16.12 2.91
N LEU A 133 -16.72 15.07 3.63
CA LEU A 133 -16.37 13.78 3.01
C LEU A 133 -17.53 13.10 2.29
N ASP A 134 -18.77 13.34 2.73
CA ASP A 134 -20.00 12.83 2.13
C ASP A 134 -20.37 13.56 0.82
N GLU A 135 -19.80 14.74 0.56
CA GLU A 135 -19.97 15.51 -0.67
C GLU A 135 -18.96 15.11 -1.76
N LEU A 136 -17.93 14.32 -1.41
CA LEU A 136 -16.86 13.95 -2.32
C LEU A 136 -17.22 12.73 -3.19
N SER A 137 -16.72 12.72 -4.42
CA SER A 137 -16.68 11.47 -5.20
C SER A 137 -15.81 10.41 -4.51
N GLY A 138 -16.01 9.13 -4.83
CA GLY A 138 -15.19 8.05 -4.26
C GLY A 138 -13.68 8.27 -4.45
N GLY A 139 -13.26 8.75 -5.63
CA GLY A 139 -11.86 9.07 -5.92
C GLY A 139 -11.33 10.24 -5.09
N GLN A 140 -12.09 11.32 -4.97
CA GLN A 140 -11.72 12.47 -4.14
C GLN A 140 -11.63 12.08 -2.66
N ARG A 141 -12.57 11.27 -2.18
CA ARG A 141 -12.57 10.75 -0.81
C ARG A 141 -11.31 9.89 -0.54
N GLN A 142 -10.95 9.02 -1.48
CA GLN A 142 -9.74 8.21 -1.36
C GLN A 142 -8.46 9.06 -1.35
N MET A 143 -8.42 10.12 -2.17
CA MET A 143 -7.32 11.10 -2.14
C MET A 143 -7.24 11.83 -0.79
N ALA A 144 -8.36 12.15 -0.16
CA ALA A 144 -8.38 12.77 1.17
C ALA A 144 -7.84 11.81 2.26
N PHE A 145 -8.17 10.51 2.22
CA PHE A 145 -7.57 9.51 3.11
C PHE A 145 -6.07 9.32 2.86
N LEU A 146 -5.63 9.38 1.61
CA LEU A 146 -4.20 9.35 1.29
C LEU A 146 -3.51 10.62 1.84
N ALA A 147 -4.13 11.80 1.74
CA ALA A 147 -3.61 13.04 2.32
C ALA A 147 -3.42 12.92 3.84
N MET A 148 -4.39 12.35 4.55
CA MET A 148 -4.28 12.04 5.98
C MET A 148 -3.04 11.18 6.27
N THR A 149 -2.82 10.14 5.46
CA THR A 149 -1.66 9.25 5.62
C THR A 149 -0.34 9.98 5.33
N ILE A 150 -0.31 10.85 4.33
CA ILE A 150 0.88 11.67 3.98
C ILE A 150 1.17 12.72 5.05
N ALA A 151 0.14 13.35 5.62
CA ALA A 151 0.28 14.35 6.68
C ALA A 151 0.98 13.78 7.93
N GLN A 152 0.96 12.48 8.12
CA GLN A 152 1.71 11.80 9.19
C GLN A 152 3.23 11.90 9.01
N GLN A 153 3.74 12.22 7.80
CA GLN A 153 5.16 12.46 7.48
C GLN A 153 6.10 11.31 7.88
N THR A 154 5.64 10.08 7.75
CA THR A 154 6.39 8.87 8.13
C THR A 154 7.38 8.44 7.04
N ASP A 155 8.40 7.64 7.42
CA ASP A 155 9.36 7.04 6.48
C ASP A 155 8.72 5.94 5.62
N TYR A 156 7.71 5.25 6.17
CA TYR A 156 7.06 4.09 5.56
C TYR A 156 5.55 4.31 5.46
N LEU A 157 5.00 4.05 4.28
CA LEU A 157 3.56 4.06 4.02
C LEU A 157 3.11 2.66 3.62
N LEU A 158 2.14 2.13 4.34
CA LEU A 158 1.52 0.82 4.10
C LEU A 158 0.09 1.03 3.61
N LEU A 159 -0.22 0.61 2.39
CA LEU A 159 -1.50 0.90 1.74
C LEU A 159 -2.19 -0.39 1.33
N ASP A 160 -3.36 -0.66 1.91
CA ASP A 160 -4.15 -1.84 1.59
C ASP A 160 -5.20 -1.49 0.53
N GLU A 161 -4.93 -1.93 -0.71
CA GLU A 161 -5.81 -1.76 -1.86
C GLU A 161 -6.25 -0.30 -2.11
N PRO A 162 -5.32 0.67 -2.17
CA PRO A 162 -5.66 2.09 -2.25
C PRO A 162 -6.34 2.49 -3.56
N LEU A 163 -6.37 1.61 -4.57
CA LEU A 163 -6.93 1.87 -5.89
C LEU A 163 -8.32 1.27 -6.10
N ASN A 164 -8.85 0.54 -5.11
CA ASN A 164 -10.14 -0.14 -5.27
C ASN A 164 -11.30 0.84 -5.46
N ASN A 165 -12.22 0.46 -6.33
CA ASN A 165 -13.42 1.23 -6.67
C ASN A 165 -13.15 2.64 -7.23
N LEU A 166 -11.96 2.88 -7.77
CA LEU A 166 -11.59 4.13 -8.42
C LEU A 166 -11.68 4.02 -9.94
N ASP A 167 -12.02 5.13 -10.58
CA ASP A 167 -11.82 5.27 -12.01
C ASP A 167 -10.32 5.33 -12.35
N ILE A 168 -10.00 5.09 -13.61
CA ILE A 168 -8.61 5.04 -14.11
C ILE A 168 -7.88 6.36 -13.84
N LYS A 169 -8.56 7.51 -13.94
CA LYS A 169 -7.95 8.83 -13.73
C LYS A 169 -7.44 8.98 -12.29
N HIS A 170 -8.29 8.68 -11.31
CA HIS A 170 -7.93 8.78 -9.89
C HIS A 170 -6.88 7.73 -9.51
N ALA A 171 -6.99 6.48 -10.02
CA ALA A 171 -5.98 5.46 -9.79
C ALA A 171 -4.59 5.88 -10.29
N VAL A 172 -4.49 6.45 -11.49
CA VAL A 172 -3.24 6.99 -12.03
C VAL A 172 -2.72 8.18 -11.20
N GLN A 173 -3.60 9.06 -10.74
CA GLN A 173 -3.20 10.18 -9.86
C GLN A 173 -2.59 9.69 -8.55
N ILE A 174 -3.22 8.71 -7.90
CA ILE A 174 -2.68 8.09 -6.67
C ILE A 174 -1.31 7.45 -6.94
N MET A 175 -1.19 6.63 -7.99
CA MET A 175 0.10 5.96 -8.28
C MET A 175 1.22 6.96 -8.59
N ARG A 176 0.92 8.04 -9.29
CA ARG A 176 1.89 9.13 -9.52
C ARG A 176 2.29 9.83 -8.23
N ALA A 177 1.34 10.09 -7.33
CA ALA A 177 1.63 10.69 -6.03
C ALA A 177 2.51 9.76 -5.19
N LEU A 178 2.22 8.45 -5.14
CA LEU A 178 3.04 7.46 -4.45
C LEU A 178 4.45 7.35 -5.04
N ARG A 179 4.57 7.42 -6.37
CA ARG A 179 5.87 7.44 -7.03
C ARG A 179 6.69 8.67 -6.65
N ARG A 180 6.06 9.86 -6.63
CA ARG A 180 6.70 11.10 -6.19
C ARG A 180 7.17 11.03 -4.73
N LEU A 181 6.41 10.39 -3.83
CA LEU A 181 6.85 10.19 -2.44
C LEU A 181 8.16 9.39 -2.35
N CYS A 182 8.33 8.38 -3.21
CA CYS A 182 9.59 7.63 -3.28
C CYS A 182 10.70 8.45 -3.93
N ASP A 183 10.46 9.03 -5.11
CA ASP A 183 11.48 9.64 -5.94
C ASP A 183 11.98 10.99 -5.40
N GLU A 184 11.06 11.83 -4.89
CA GLU A 184 11.37 13.19 -4.44
C GLU A 184 11.62 13.27 -2.93
N TYR A 185 10.96 12.41 -2.14
CA TYR A 185 11.01 12.47 -0.67
C TYR A 185 11.69 11.26 -0.02
N GLY A 186 12.15 10.27 -0.82
CA GLY A 186 12.84 9.08 -0.31
C GLY A 186 11.97 8.19 0.59
N ARG A 187 10.64 8.31 0.51
CA ARG A 187 9.72 7.50 1.31
C ARG A 187 9.65 6.08 0.78
N THR A 188 9.40 5.15 1.67
CA THR A 188 9.17 3.74 1.33
C THR A 188 7.67 3.50 1.27
N VAL A 189 7.17 3.03 0.14
CA VAL A 189 5.75 2.73 -0.04
C VAL A 189 5.58 1.24 -0.29
N ILE A 190 4.70 0.61 0.49
CA ILE A 190 4.31 -0.79 0.31
C ILE A 190 2.80 -0.81 0.11
N LEU A 191 2.33 -1.34 -1.02
CA LEU A 191 0.91 -1.38 -1.29
C LEU A 191 0.45 -2.76 -1.79
N VAL A 192 -0.75 -3.15 -1.39
CA VAL A 192 -1.48 -4.25 -2.01
C VAL A 192 -2.16 -3.70 -3.26
N VAL A 193 -1.95 -4.36 -4.40
CA VAL A 193 -2.56 -3.97 -5.67
C VAL A 193 -3.06 -5.20 -6.42
N HIS A 194 -4.26 -5.09 -7.01
CA HIS A 194 -4.86 -6.17 -7.80
C HIS A 194 -4.54 -6.05 -9.29
N ASP A 195 -4.49 -4.83 -9.82
CA ASP A 195 -4.16 -4.61 -11.22
C ASP A 195 -2.65 -4.75 -11.43
N ILE A 196 -2.29 -5.82 -12.15
CA ILE A 196 -0.90 -6.16 -12.43
C ILE A 196 -0.21 -5.09 -13.29
N ASN A 197 -0.95 -4.34 -14.11
CA ASN A 197 -0.39 -3.29 -14.94
C ASN A 197 0.06 -2.09 -14.09
N PHE A 198 -0.63 -1.75 -13.01
CA PHE A 198 -0.14 -0.75 -12.07
C PHE A 198 1.12 -1.24 -11.35
N ALA A 199 1.16 -2.49 -10.87
CA ALA A 199 2.35 -3.07 -10.27
C ALA A 199 3.55 -3.04 -11.23
N ALA A 200 3.36 -3.48 -12.48
CA ALA A 200 4.39 -3.58 -13.49
C ALA A 200 5.00 -2.25 -13.93
N ASN A 201 4.25 -1.14 -13.82
CA ASN A 201 4.65 0.16 -14.35
C ASN A 201 5.03 1.20 -13.30
N TYR A 202 4.63 1.01 -12.03
CA TYR A 202 4.91 1.99 -10.99
C TYR A 202 5.84 1.49 -9.89
N SER A 203 6.00 0.15 -9.74
CA SER A 203 6.83 -0.39 -8.67
C SER A 203 8.30 -0.52 -9.06
N ASP A 204 9.16 -0.48 -8.07
CA ASP A 204 10.58 -0.87 -8.16
C ASP A 204 10.74 -2.35 -7.80
N HIS A 205 9.98 -2.79 -6.79
CA HIS A 205 10.07 -4.12 -6.20
C HIS A 205 8.70 -4.78 -6.09
N ILE A 206 8.64 -6.08 -6.33
CA ILE A 206 7.42 -6.88 -6.23
C ILE A 206 7.62 -7.98 -5.19
N VAL A 207 6.61 -8.19 -4.35
CA VAL A 207 6.49 -9.37 -3.49
C VAL A 207 5.23 -10.11 -3.92
N ALA A 208 5.40 -11.28 -4.53
CA ALA A 208 4.30 -12.12 -5.02
C ALA A 208 3.99 -13.21 -3.99
N MET A 209 2.73 -13.33 -3.62
CA MET A 209 2.24 -14.31 -2.63
C MET A 209 1.25 -15.29 -3.27
N LYS A 210 1.33 -16.56 -2.85
CA LYS A 210 0.40 -17.63 -3.26
C LYS A 210 0.13 -18.55 -2.07
N ASN A 211 -1.14 -18.82 -1.77
CA ASN A 211 -1.56 -19.76 -0.73
C ASN A 211 -0.92 -19.52 0.65
N GLY A 212 -0.80 -18.25 1.05
CA GLY A 212 -0.23 -17.88 2.36
C GLY A 212 1.30 -17.90 2.43
N ALA A 213 1.99 -18.21 1.34
CA ALA A 213 3.45 -18.27 1.28
C ALA A 213 4.02 -17.26 0.27
N LEU A 214 5.30 -16.95 0.42
CA LEU A 214 6.05 -16.22 -0.57
C LEU A 214 6.19 -17.10 -1.82
N TYR A 215 5.72 -16.60 -2.97
CA TYR A 215 5.96 -17.24 -4.26
C TYR A 215 7.30 -16.80 -4.83
N CYS A 216 7.50 -15.49 -4.97
CA CYS A 216 8.79 -14.89 -5.32
C CYS A 216 8.81 -13.41 -4.91
N ALA A 217 10.01 -12.83 -4.81
CA ALA A 217 10.21 -11.40 -4.61
C ALA A 217 11.45 -10.94 -5.37
N GLY A 218 11.46 -9.67 -5.79
CA GLY A 218 12.59 -9.07 -6.49
C GLY A 218 12.19 -7.83 -7.29
N PRO A 219 13.13 -7.30 -8.09
CA PRO A 219 12.86 -6.20 -9.02
C PRO A 219 11.72 -6.55 -9.98
N VAL A 220 10.99 -5.53 -10.43
CA VAL A 220 9.86 -5.71 -11.38
C VAL A 220 10.28 -6.52 -12.61
N SER A 221 11.49 -6.30 -13.15
CA SER A 221 12.01 -7.01 -14.33
C SER A 221 12.15 -8.53 -14.14
N GLU A 222 12.34 -8.96 -12.89
CA GLU A 222 12.50 -10.39 -12.58
C GLU A 222 11.17 -11.06 -12.24
N VAL A 223 10.26 -10.35 -11.58
CA VAL A 223 8.99 -10.94 -11.12
C VAL A 223 7.90 -10.83 -12.18
N ILE A 224 7.81 -9.71 -12.88
CA ILE A 224 6.80 -9.51 -13.94
C ILE A 224 7.28 -10.14 -15.25
N THR A 225 7.19 -11.45 -15.29
CA THR A 225 7.49 -12.29 -16.49
C THR A 225 6.28 -13.15 -16.82
N GLN A 226 6.13 -13.49 -18.10
CA GLN A 226 5.02 -14.33 -18.57
C GLN A 226 4.94 -15.62 -17.75
N ALA A 227 6.04 -16.36 -17.63
CA ALA A 227 6.06 -17.65 -16.94
C ALA A 227 5.62 -17.53 -15.47
N ARG A 228 6.15 -16.54 -14.73
CA ARG A 228 5.81 -16.34 -13.30
C ARG A 228 4.37 -15.89 -13.10
N LEU A 229 3.85 -15.00 -13.95
CA LEU A 229 2.47 -14.54 -13.84
C LEU A 229 1.49 -15.65 -14.20
N THR A 230 1.77 -16.42 -15.25
CA THR A 230 0.96 -17.60 -15.62
C THR A 230 0.91 -18.61 -14.47
N GLU A 231 2.05 -18.94 -13.86
CA GLU A 231 2.08 -19.85 -12.72
C GLU A 231 1.38 -19.28 -11.48
N LEU A 232 1.57 -17.98 -11.20
CA LEU A 232 1.00 -17.31 -10.04
C LEU A 232 -0.53 -17.29 -10.08
N TYR A 233 -1.09 -16.88 -11.22
CA TYR A 233 -2.53 -16.65 -11.38
C TYR A 233 -3.28 -17.81 -12.03
N GLY A 234 -2.58 -18.75 -12.69
CA GLY A 234 -3.21 -19.84 -13.43
C GLY A 234 -3.90 -19.39 -14.71
N LEU A 235 -3.44 -18.30 -15.31
CA LEU A 235 -3.95 -17.69 -16.55
C LEU A 235 -2.80 -17.50 -17.51
N ASP A 236 -3.04 -17.61 -18.81
CA ASP A 236 -2.02 -17.29 -19.80
C ASP A 236 -1.80 -15.78 -19.86
N PHE A 237 -0.55 -15.38 -19.72
CA PHE A 237 -0.12 -13.99 -19.80
C PHE A 237 0.74 -13.75 -21.03
N GLU A 238 0.48 -12.66 -21.71
CA GLU A 238 1.37 -12.07 -22.71
C GLU A 238 1.88 -10.73 -22.21
N ILE A 239 3.20 -10.51 -22.23
CA ILE A 239 3.79 -9.24 -21.79
C ILE A 239 4.37 -8.53 -23.00
N THR A 240 3.79 -7.38 -23.34
CA THR A 240 4.29 -6.51 -24.39
C THR A 240 4.96 -5.27 -23.80
N HIS A 241 6.02 -4.83 -24.47
CA HIS A 241 6.76 -3.62 -24.07
C HIS A 241 6.51 -2.51 -25.07
N SER A 242 6.17 -1.33 -24.59
CA SER A 242 5.99 -0.14 -25.39
C SER A 242 6.82 1.03 -24.84
N LYS A 243 6.89 2.15 -25.58
CA LYS A 243 7.49 3.40 -25.07
C LYS A 243 6.78 3.96 -23.82
N ARG A 244 5.54 3.50 -23.54
CA ARG A 244 4.72 3.95 -22.41
C ARG A 244 4.78 3.00 -21.22
N GLY A 245 5.48 1.86 -21.32
CA GLY A 245 5.61 0.89 -20.25
C GLY A 245 5.27 -0.53 -20.70
N ARG A 246 5.06 -1.41 -19.71
CA ARG A 246 4.69 -2.81 -19.89
C ARG A 246 3.17 -2.94 -19.91
N LEU A 247 2.67 -3.82 -20.79
CA LEU A 247 1.28 -4.25 -20.79
C LEU A 247 1.24 -5.76 -20.53
N CYS A 248 0.65 -6.15 -19.42
CA CYS A 248 0.39 -7.54 -19.07
C CYS A 248 -1.03 -7.87 -19.54
N ASN A 249 -1.13 -8.55 -20.68
CA ASN A 249 -2.39 -8.99 -21.25
C ASN A 249 -2.70 -10.41 -20.77
N TYR A 250 -3.92 -10.64 -20.31
CA TYR A 250 -4.43 -11.94 -19.85
C TYR A 250 -5.86 -12.21 -20.34
N PHE A 251 -6.30 -11.47 -21.37
CA PHE A 251 -7.59 -11.65 -22.00
C PHE A 251 -7.47 -12.73 -23.06
N THR A 252 -8.19 -13.85 -22.87
CA THR A 252 -8.34 -14.90 -23.89
C THR A 252 -9.47 -14.53 -24.81
N PRO A 253 -9.30 -14.55 -26.15
CA PRO A 253 -10.42 -14.35 -27.07
C PRO A 253 -11.52 -15.39 -26.84
N SER A 254 -12.78 -14.95 -26.93
CA SER A 254 -13.96 -15.82 -26.78
C SER A 254 -13.91 -16.97 -27.78
N GLY A 255 -13.62 -18.18 -27.33
CA GLY A 255 -13.52 -19.40 -28.15
C GLY A 255 -12.50 -20.41 -27.66
N GLU A 256 -11.59 -20.02 -26.76
CA GLU A 256 -10.51 -20.89 -26.26
C GLU A 256 -10.60 -21.15 -24.74
N LEU A 257 -11.78 -20.98 -24.13
CA LEU A 257 -12.04 -21.46 -22.79
C LEU A 257 -12.35 -22.96 -22.86
N ALA A 258 -11.32 -23.77 -22.68
CA ALA A 258 -11.42 -25.21 -22.45
C ALA A 258 -11.60 -25.53 -20.98
#